data_1148a1d822401ceb02666a12a044422d
#
_entry.id   1148a1d822401ceb02666a12a044422d
#
_cell.length_a   1.000
_cell.length_b   1.000
_cell.length_c   1.000
_cell.angle_alpha   90.00
_cell.angle_beta   90.00
_cell.angle_gamma   90.00
#
_symmetry.space_group_name_H-M   'P 1'
#
loop_
_entity.id
_entity.type
_entity.pdbx_description
1 polymer ?
#
loop_
_entity_poly.entity_id
_entity_poly.type
_entity_poly.pdbx_seq_one_letter_code
_entity_poly.pdbx_strand_id
1 'polypeptide(L)'
;NSLNSDEKRLLDCYLQTMSPVVREQMEFFIKTYLLPIGNQKILDVMKQDAIKRFGTEKNIPDDLRHEISECEQIIRVQKNNNMEDFYCDIEGELIRYFRIIDEQGIGFYYNLDRNDRFNFLNDICIQYFRTLPLKERWMKRFEDSIKKLDFAKVGIDLSKVNLENLSVFFFWHIQTLLAYSLMSREATLVLLNNNTAIPFITSDQPIINLKCDYDNDLAEITELIFYYPISPTKALVINGDNTERQIDVSEKAVREYNSAIARSSSHLIIGNEEGILRQYIE
;
A
#
# COMPACT_ATOMS: atom_id res chain seq x y z
N ASN A 1 7.05 17.05 0.45
CA ASN A 1 6.68 18.23 1.21
C ASN A 1 6.93 18.02 2.70
N SER A 2 7.50 19.00 3.40
CA SER A 2 7.66 18.93 4.86
C SER A 2 6.32 19.22 5.52
N LEU A 3 5.93 18.38 6.51
CA LEU A 3 4.74 18.63 7.32
C LEU A 3 4.83 19.98 8.03
N ASN A 4 3.74 20.74 8.04
CA ASN A 4 3.61 21.96 8.84
C ASN A 4 3.35 21.65 10.33
N SER A 5 3.21 22.69 11.18
CA SER A 5 3.05 22.53 12.63
C SER A 5 1.74 21.83 13.01
N ASP A 6 0.64 22.13 12.30
CA ASP A 6 -0.68 21.55 12.59
C ASP A 6 -0.76 20.10 12.09
N GLU A 7 -0.16 19.80 10.93
CA GLU A 7 -0.01 18.44 10.40
C GLU A 7 0.82 17.56 11.35
N LYS A 8 1.93 18.06 11.89
CA LYS A 8 2.73 17.34 12.87
C LYS A 8 1.96 17.06 14.15
N ARG A 9 1.26 18.05 14.70
CA ARG A 9 0.43 17.87 15.87
C ARG A 9 -0.67 16.84 15.65
N LEU A 10 -1.33 16.88 14.48
CA LEU A 10 -2.35 15.89 14.13
C LEU A 10 -1.76 14.49 14.09
N LEU A 11 -0.59 14.32 13.47
CA LEU A 11 0.12 13.05 13.41
C LEU A 11 0.51 12.57 14.82
N ASP A 12 1.04 13.45 15.67
CA ASP A 12 1.40 13.13 17.06
C ASP A 12 0.18 12.71 17.88
N CYS A 13 -0.95 13.42 17.75
CA CYS A 13 -2.21 13.02 18.40
C CYS A 13 -2.68 11.64 17.91
N TYR A 14 -2.56 11.39 16.62
CA TYR A 14 -2.93 10.12 16.01
C TYR A 14 -2.05 8.96 16.53
N LEU A 15 -0.73 9.17 16.61
CA LEU A 15 0.21 8.18 17.16
C LEU A 15 -0.12 7.81 18.61
N GLN A 16 -0.60 8.75 19.42
CA GLN A 16 -0.97 8.48 20.81
C GLN A 16 -2.21 7.59 20.97
N THR A 17 -3.02 7.44 19.92
CA THR A 17 -4.17 6.51 19.94
C THR A 17 -3.76 5.05 19.67
N MET A 18 -2.53 4.81 19.23
CA MET A 18 -2.04 3.49 18.86
C MET A 18 -1.52 2.71 20.05
N SER A 19 -1.58 1.38 19.95
CA SER A 19 -0.86 0.52 20.90
C SER A 19 0.65 0.76 20.82
N PRO A 20 1.41 0.52 21.91
CA PRO A 20 2.86 0.78 21.93
C PRO A 20 3.62 0.13 20.76
N VAL A 21 3.30 -1.13 20.44
CA VAL A 21 3.95 -1.88 19.34
C VAL A 21 3.67 -1.26 17.99
N VAL A 22 2.41 -0.93 17.69
CA VAL A 22 2.03 -0.30 16.41
C VAL A 22 2.63 1.10 16.30
N ARG A 23 2.69 1.84 17.40
CA ARG A 23 3.31 3.17 17.46
C ARG A 23 4.79 3.10 17.11
N GLU A 24 5.55 2.19 17.71
CA GLU A 24 6.99 2.03 17.44
C GLU A 24 7.25 1.76 15.96
N GLN A 25 6.48 0.85 15.35
CA GLN A 25 6.57 0.57 13.91
C GLN A 25 6.23 1.79 13.07
N MET A 26 5.18 2.52 13.46
CA MET A 26 4.76 3.74 12.76
C MET A 26 5.81 4.85 12.87
N GLU A 27 6.40 5.07 14.04
CA GLU A 27 7.48 6.04 14.25
C GLU A 27 8.71 5.69 13.40
N PHE A 28 9.05 4.41 13.29
CA PHE A 28 10.13 3.95 12.41
C PHE A 28 9.80 4.25 10.95
N PHE A 29 8.60 3.93 10.48
CA PHE A 29 8.15 4.23 9.13
C PHE A 29 8.19 5.75 8.84
N ILE A 30 7.67 6.58 9.74
CA ILE A 30 7.69 8.04 9.61
C ILE A 30 9.14 8.55 9.48
N LYS A 31 10.05 8.08 10.33
CA LYS A 31 11.47 8.47 10.27
C LYS A 31 12.09 8.10 8.93
N THR A 32 11.88 6.88 8.46
CA THR A 32 12.41 6.39 7.19
C THR A 32 11.82 7.17 6.01
N TYR A 33 10.51 7.40 6.00
CA TYR A 33 9.82 8.16 4.95
C TYR A 33 10.28 9.62 4.89
N LEU A 34 10.48 10.26 6.05
CA LEU A 34 10.89 11.67 6.12
C LEU A 34 12.41 11.88 6.05
N LEU A 35 13.22 10.82 6.09
CA LEU A 35 14.68 10.91 6.08
C LEU A 35 15.23 11.73 4.90
N PRO A 36 14.81 11.54 3.63
CA PRO A 36 15.30 12.32 2.51
C PRO A 36 15.00 13.83 2.64
N ILE A 37 13.87 14.18 3.28
CA ILE A 37 13.50 15.57 3.55
C ILE A 37 14.41 16.16 4.63
N GLY A 38 14.76 15.38 5.65
CA GLY A 38 15.73 15.75 6.68
C GLY A 38 17.12 15.99 6.09
N ASN A 39 17.59 15.07 5.26
CA ASN A 39 18.87 15.16 4.58
C ASN A 39 18.97 16.43 3.69
N GLN A 40 17.88 16.76 2.99
CA GLN A 40 17.85 18.03 2.21
C GLN A 40 18.06 19.26 3.08
N LYS A 41 17.43 19.33 4.25
CA LYS A 41 17.60 20.48 5.17
C LYS A 41 19.04 20.59 5.66
N ILE A 42 19.68 19.46 5.95
CA ILE A 42 21.10 19.43 6.35
C ILE A 42 21.96 19.94 5.20
N LEU A 43 21.72 19.47 3.98
CA LEU A 43 22.45 19.90 2.80
C LEU A 43 22.27 21.42 2.53
N ASP A 44 21.05 21.94 2.68
CA ASP A 44 20.78 23.37 2.52
C ASP A 44 21.56 24.22 3.54
N VAL A 45 21.67 23.76 4.79
CA VAL A 45 22.50 24.40 5.82
C VAL A 45 23.99 24.36 5.45
N MET A 46 24.47 23.20 4.98
CA MET A 46 25.87 23.04 4.53
C MET A 46 26.20 23.98 3.37
N LYS A 47 25.31 24.14 2.39
CA LYS A 47 25.45 25.06 1.28
C LYS A 47 25.53 26.53 1.75
N GLN A 48 24.62 26.91 2.66
CA GLN A 48 24.62 28.25 3.22
C GLN A 48 25.93 28.55 3.98
N ASP A 49 26.43 27.58 4.74
CA ASP A 49 27.71 27.72 5.43
C ASP A 49 28.89 27.81 4.46
N ALA A 50 28.89 27.02 3.39
CA ALA A 50 29.90 27.11 2.32
C ALA A 50 29.88 28.50 1.64
N ILE A 51 28.70 29.00 1.28
CA ILE A 51 28.56 30.36 0.71
C ILE A 51 29.07 31.42 1.68
N LYS A 52 28.76 31.27 2.97
CA LYS A 52 29.23 32.19 4.00
C LYS A 52 30.76 32.21 4.14
N ARG A 53 31.42 31.06 4.01
CA ARG A 53 32.88 30.90 4.09
C ARG A 53 33.60 31.45 2.87
N PHE A 54 33.05 31.18 1.68
CA PHE A 54 33.70 31.52 0.41
C PHE A 54 33.14 32.78 -0.28
N GLY A 55 32.12 33.40 0.31
CA GLY A 55 31.49 34.65 -0.15
C GLY A 55 30.45 34.46 -1.26
N THR A 56 30.68 33.58 -2.20
CA THR A 56 29.72 33.25 -3.29
C THR A 56 29.83 31.78 -3.69
N GLU A 57 28.79 31.24 -4.32
CA GLU A 57 28.81 29.86 -4.86
C GLU A 57 30.00 29.65 -5.85
N LYS A 58 30.33 30.68 -6.63
CA LYS A 58 31.41 30.58 -7.62
C LYS A 58 32.80 30.41 -7.00
N ASN A 59 32.96 30.84 -5.77
CA ASN A 59 34.24 30.77 -5.05
C ASN A 59 34.38 29.50 -4.22
N ILE A 60 33.35 28.66 -4.14
CA ILE A 60 33.44 27.37 -3.49
C ILE A 60 34.42 26.49 -4.29
N PRO A 61 35.41 25.83 -3.65
CA PRO A 61 36.31 24.91 -4.31
C PRO A 61 35.59 23.85 -5.13
N ASP A 62 36.18 23.45 -6.27
CA ASP A 62 35.51 22.55 -7.22
C ASP A 62 35.21 21.17 -6.62
N ASP A 63 36.10 20.64 -5.79
CA ASP A 63 35.91 19.39 -5.05
C ASP A 63 34.70 19.44 -4.13
N LEU A 64 34.58 20.48 -3.30
CA LEU A 64 33.44 20.67 -2.40
C LEU A 64 32.14 20.94 -3.17
N ARG A 65 32.20 21.62 -4.30
CA ARG A 65 31.04 21.85 -5.17
C ARG A 65 30.56 20.54 -5.79
N HIS A 66 31.50 19.68 -6.19
CA HIS A 66 31.20 18.36 -6.71
C HIS A 66 30.53 17.48 -5.66
N GLU A 67 31.08 17.41 -4.43
CA GLU A 67 30.49 16.67 -3.32
C GLU A 67 29.05 17.15 -2.99
N ILE A 68 28.84 18.46 -2.94
CA ILE A 68 27.50 19.04 -2.73
C ILE A 68 26.53 18.60 -3.84
N SER A 69 26.98 18.63 -5.10
CA SER A 69 26.16 18.25 -6.25
C SER A 69 25.81 16.75 -6.24
N GLU A 70 26.75 15.89 -5.87
CA GLU A 70 26.49 14.45 -5.71
C GLU A 70 25.47 14.18 -4.59
N CYS A 71 25.64 14.83 -3.43
CA CYS A 71 24.66 14.73 -2.35
C CYS A 71 23.27 15.20 -2.76
N GLU A 72 23.15 16.29 -3.54
CA GLU A 72 21.87 16.74 -4.08
C GLU A 72 21.23 15.72 -4.97
N GLN A 73 22.00 15.12 -5.86
CA GLN A 73 21.49 14.11 -6.77
C GLN A 73 20.97 12.88 -6.01
N ILE A 74 21.73 12.40 -5.01
CA ILE A 74 21.33 11.28 -4.17
C ILE A 74 20.02 11.58 -3.42
N ILE A 75 19.95 12.74 -2.78
CA ILE A 75 18.74 13.14 -2.02
C ILE A 75 17.54 13.31 -2.96
N ARG A 76 17.74 13.86 -4.15
CA ARG A 76 16.69 13.99 -5.16
C ARG A 76 16.15 12.64 -5.61
N VAL A 77 17.04 11.66 -5.87
CA VAL A 77 16.64 10.29 -6.21
C VAL A 77 15.86 9.66 -5.07
N GLN A 78 16.36 9.74 -3.83
CA GLN A 78 15.67 9.23 -2.65
C GLN A 78 14.27 9.84 -2.48
N LYS A 79 14.12 11.16 -2.63
CA LYS A 79 12.82 11.83 -2.53
C LYS A 79 11.79 11.36 -3.56
N ASN A 80 12.25 11.09 -4.77
CA ASN A 80 11.37 10.73 -5.86
C ASN A 80 11.01 9.23 -5.83
N ASN A 81 11.95 8.38 -5.42
CA ASN A 81 11.84 6.93 -5.57
C ASN A 81 11.52 6.19 -4.25
N ASN A 82 11.62 6.84 -3.10
CA ASN A 82 11.51 6.19 -1.79
C ASN A 82 10.26 5.28 -1.65
N MET A 83 9.10 5.72 -2.15
CA MET A 83 7.88 4.90 -2.12
C MET A 83 7.85 3.87 -3.24
N GLU A 84 8.38 4.18 -4.40
CA GLU A 84 8.46 3.22 -5.51
C GLU A 84 9.42 2.08 -5.17
N ASP A 85 10.59 2.39 -4.59
CA ASP A 85 11.55 1.38 -4.12
C ASP A 85 10.89 0.47 -3.07
N PHE A 86 10.16 1.05 -2.12
CA PHE A 86 9.39 0.29 -1.12
C PHE A 86 8.36 -0.64 -1.76
N TYR A 87 7.59 -0.15 -2.75
CA TYR A 87 6.61 -1.00 -3.44
C TYR A 87 7.28 -2.07 -4.32
N CYS A 88 8.44 -1.79 -4.92
CA CYS A 88 9.22 -2.78 -5.66
C CYS A 88 9.69 -3.92 -4.75
N ASP A 89 10.11 -3.63 -3.52
CA ASP A 89 10.50 -4.65 -2.54
C ASP A 89 9.30 -5.55 -2.18
N ILE A 90 8.13 -4.96 -1.91
CA ILE A 90 6.88 -5.70 -1.63
C ILE A 90 6.49 -6.59 -2.82
N GLU A 91 6.54 -6.07 -4.03
CA GLU A 91 6.24 -6.85 -5.24
C GLU A 91 7.23 -8.00 -5.42
N GLY A 92 8.50 -7.77 -5.15
CA GLY A 92 9.54 -8.80 -5.19
C GLY A 92 9.26 -9.95 -4.22
N GLU A 93 8.86 -9.63 -2.97
CA GLU A 93 8.47 -10.63 -1.98
C GLU A 93 7.19 -11.39 -2.39
N LEU A 94 6.17 -10.70 -2.90
CA LEU A 94 4.96 -11.36 -3.40
C LEU A 94 5.25 -12.31 -4.56
N ILE A 95 6.10 -11.91 -5.51
CA ILE A 95 6.54 -12.79 -6.62
C ILE A 95 7.26 -14.03 -6.07
N ARG A 96 8.09 -13.87 -5.03
CA ARG A 96 8.76 -15.00 -4.36
C ARG A 96 7.73 -15.96 -3.75
N TYR A 97 6.73 -15.45 -3.04
CA TYR A 97 5.65 -16.28 -2.49
C TYR A 97 4.84 -16.99 -3.59
N PHE A 98 4.54 -16.32 -4.70
CA PHE A 98 3.80 -16.94 -5.81
C PHE A 98 4.57 -18.07 -6.47
N ARG A 99 5.88 -17.96 -6.60
CA ARG A 99 6.74 -19.07 -7.08
C ARG A 99 6.69 -20.26 -6.11
N ILE A 100 6.75 -20.02 -4.82
CA ILE A 100 6.63 -21.09 -3.82
C ILE A 100 5.27 -21.76 -3.89
N ILE A 101 4.18 -21.00 -4.06
CA ILE A 101 2.83 -21.54 -4.26
C ILE A 101 2.76 -22.38 -5.53
N ASP A 102 3.41 -21.95 -6.60
CA ASP A 102 3.43 -22.67 -7.88
C ASP A 102 4.15 -24.01 -7.77
N GLU A 103 5.27 -24.06 -7.07
CA GLU A 103 6.13 -25.23 -6.91
C GLU A 103 5.66 -26.19 -5.81
N GLN A 104 5.18 -25.69 -4.69
CA GLN A 104 4.91 -26.45 -3.44
C GLN A 104 3.44 -26.45 -3.04
N GLY A 105 2.60 -25.70 -3.75
CA GLY A 105 1.20 -25.50 -3.39
C GLY A 105 1.01 -24.63 -2.17
N ILE A 106 -0.24 -24.53 -1.73
CA ILE A 106 -0.67 -23.62 -0.66
C ILE A 106 -0.20 -24.04 0.74
N GLY A 107 0.27 -25.28 0.88
CA GLY A 107 0.74 -25.83 2.16
C GLY A 107 1.82 -24.98 2.82
N PHE A 108 2.64 -24.28 2.01
CA PHE A 108 3.71 -23.42 2.52
C PHE A 108 3.17 -22.38 3.52
N TYR A 109 2.06 -21.71 3.21
CA TYR A 109 1.45 -20.67 4.05
C TYR A 109 1.14 -21.16 5.47
N TYR A 110 0.64 -22.39 5.56
CA TYR A 110 0.25 -22.99 6.84
C TYR A 110 1.46 -23.47 7.66
N ASN A 111 2.63 -23.57 7.04
CA ASN A 111 3.90 -23.92 7.66
C ASN A 111 4.76 -22.71 7.99
N LEU A 112 4.37 -21.50 7.55
CA LEU A 112 5.04 -20.26 7.93
C LEU A 112 4.98 -20.05 9.45
N ASP A 113 6.05 -19.56 10.02
CA ASP A 113 6.00 -19.05 11.38
C ASP A 113 5.11 -17.81 11.48
N ARG A 114 4.91 -17.32 12.70
CA ARG A 114 3.99 -16.21 12.95
C ARG A 114 4.44 -14.91 12.27
N ASN A 115 5.73 -14.65 12.25
CA ASN A 115 6.28 -13.42 11.68
C ASN A 115 6.21 -13.44 10.15
N ASP A 116 6.62 -14.55 9.54
CA ASP A 116 6.58 -14.72 8.08
C ASP A 116 5.13 -14.69 7.56
N ARG A 117 4.20 -15.30 8.30
CA ARG A 117 2.77 -15.23 7.96
C ARG A 117 2.23 -13.81 8.07
N PHE A 118 2.63 -13.08 9.10
CA PHE A 118 2.28 -11.66 9.22
C PHE A 118 2.84 -10.84 8.05
N ASN A 119 4.11 -11.04 7.69
CA ASN A 119 4.74 -10.35 6.58
C ASN A 119 3.99 -10.62 5.26
N PHE A 120 3.69 -11.87 4.95
CA PHE A 120 2.89 -12.23 3.77
C PHE A 120 1.53 -11.51 3.74
N LEU A 121 0.78 -11.54 4.84
CA LEU A 121 -0.53 -10.88 4.93
C LEU A 121 -0.40 -9.35 4.85
N ASN A 122 0.67 -8.78 5.43
CA ASN A 122 0.94 -7.36 5.36
C ASN A 122 1.27 -6.91 3.93
N ASP A 123 2.07 -7.67 3.20
CA ASP A 123 2.40 -7.39 1.79
C ASP A 123 1.15 -7.42 0.91
N ILE A 124 0.23 -8.38 1.15
CA ILE A 124 -1.09 -8.42 0.51
C ILE A 124 -1.91 -7.17 0.86
N CYS A 125 -1.93 -6.76 2.12
CA CYS A 125 -2.66 -5.55 2.55
C CYS A 125 -2.07 -4.29 1.93
N ILE A 126 -0.75 -4.17 1.85
CA ILE A 126 -0.05 -3.06 1.18
C ILE A 126 -0.45 -3.02 -0.30
N GLN A 127 -0.38 -4.14 -0.99
CA GLN A 127 -0.76 -4.23 -2.40
C GLN A 127 -2.24 -3.90 -2.64
N TYR A 128 -3.13 -4.27 -1.71
CA TYR A 128 -4.54 -3.92 -1.77
C TYR A 128 -4.76 -2.40 -1.66
N PHE A 129 -4.12 -1.74 -0.69
CA PHE A 129 -4.32 -0.31 -0.43
C PHE A 129 -3.56 0.63 -1.36
N ARG A 130 -2.60 0.14 -2.13
CA ARG A 130 -1.76 0.96 -3.01
C ARG A 130 -2.52 1.53 -4.21
N THR A 131 -3.68 0.98 -4.55
CA THR A 131 -4.45 1.38 -5.74
C THR A 131 -5.15 2.72 -5.54
N LEU A 132 -5.14 3.56 -6.58
CA LEU A 132 -5.69 4.91 -6.52
C LEU A 132 -7.18 4.94 -6.13
N PRO A 133 -8.05 4.08 -6.71
CA PRO A 133 -9.49 4.11 -6.38
C PRO A 133 -9.76 3.82 -4.90
N LEU A 134 -9.03 2.86 -4.35
CA LEU A 134 -9.19 2.51 -2.94
C LEU A 134 -8.67 3.63 -2.04
N LYS A 135 -7.54 4.24 -2.42
CA LYS A 135 -6.99 5.40 -1.71
C LYS A 135 -7.99 6.55 -1.67
N GLU A 136 -8.59 6.93 -2.79
CA GLU A 136 -9.58 8.02 -2.88
C GLU A 136 -10.81 7.73 -2.03
N ARG A 137 -11.34 6.50 -2.09
CA ARG A 137 -12.50 6.06 -1.28
C ARG A 137 -12.22 6.15 0.21
N TRP A 138 -11.06 5.69 0.66
CA TRP A 138 -10.67 5.74 2.06
C TRP A 138 -10.36 7.16 2.53
N MET A 139 -9.72 7.99 1.71
CA MET A 139 -9.46 9.39 2.05
C MET A 139 -10.75 10.16 2.28
N LYS A 140 -11.75 9.99 1.41
CA LYS A 140 -13.07 10.62 1.58
C LYS A 140 -13.71 10.23 2.91
N ARG A 141 -13.72 8.94 3.27
CA ARG A 141 -14.25 8.47 4.56
C ARG A 141 -13.46 9.02 5.75
N PHE A 142 -12.15 9.10 5.61
CA PHE A 142 -11.28 9.64 6.65
C PHE A 142 -11.52 11.14 6.87
N GLU A 143 -11.64 11.92 5.80
CA GLU A 143 -11.99 13.35 5.88
C GLU A 143 -13.33 13.57 6.59
N ASP A 144 -14.35 12.80 6.24
CA ASP A 144 -15.68 12.90 6.86
C ASP A 144 -15.64 12.52 8.35
N SER A 145 -14.78 11.60 8.72
CA SER A 145 -14.58 11.20 10.13
C SER A 145 -13.83 12.27 10.92
N ILE A 146 -12.78 12.85 10.34
CA ILE A 146 -11.99 13.92 10.96
C ILE A 146 -12.84 15.18 11.17
N LYS A 147 -13.65 15.58 10.20
CA LYS A 147 -14.53 16.77 10.31
C LYS A 147 -15.51 16.70 11.48
N LYS A 148 -15.82 15.50 11.96
CA LYS A 148 -16.73 15.30 13.13
C LYS A 148 -16.02 15.47 14.48
N LEU A 149 -14.70 15.56 14.51
CA LEU A 149 -13.90 15.68 15.71
C LEU A 149 -13.57 17.15 16.01
N ASP A 150 -13.61 17.52 17.30
CA ASP A 150 -13.31 18.88 17.76
C ASP A 150 -11.80 19.03 18.04
N PHE A 151 -11.04 19.30 16.99
CA PHE A 151 -9.59 19.48 17.07
C PHE A 151 -9.16 20.82 17.66
N ALA A 152 -10.06 21.80 17.78
CA ALA A 152 -9.75 23.07 18.43
C ALA A 152 -9.35 22.86 19.90
N LYS A 153 -9.91 21.84 20.57
CA LYS A 153 -9.55 21.48 21.96
C LYS A 153 -8.10 21.07 22.15
N VAL A 154 -7.47 20.55 21.10
CA VAL A 154 -6.05 20.14 21.11
C VAL A 154 -5.15 21.13 20.36
N GLY A 155 -5.69 22.32 20.03
CA GLY A 155 -4.94 23.41 19.41
C GLY A 155 -4.53 23.15 17.97
N ILE A 156 -5.30 22.36 17.22
CA ILE A 156 -5.09 22.06 15.79
C ILE A 156 -6.11 22.85 14.97
N ASP A 157 -5.62 23.63 14.01
CA ASP A 157 -6.43 24.32 13.02
C ASP A 157 -6.52 23.47 11.74
N LEU A 158 -7.64 22.75 11.60
CA LEU A 158 -7.86 21.87 10.45
C LEU A 158 -7.83 22.59 9.10
N SER A 159 -8.11 23.90 9.06
CA SER A 159 -8.03 24.68 7.82
C SER A 159 -6.61 24.79 7.26
N LYS A 160 -5.60 24.55 8.10
CA LYS A 160 -4.17 24.54 7.75
C LYS A 160 -3.61 23.15 7.48
N VAL A 161 -4.39 22.11 7.71
CA VAL A 161 -3.98 20.72 7.52
C VAL A 161 -4.31 20.28 6.11
N ASN A 162 -3.30 19.86 5.36
CA ASN A 162 -3.50 19.11 4.12
C ASN A 162 -3.43 17.62 4.42
N LEU A 163 -4.60 16.95 4.45
CA LEU A 163 -4.69 15.52 4.74
C LEU A 163 -3.96 14.65 3.72
N GLU A 164 -3.79 15.11 2.49
CA GLU A 164 -3.01 14.42 1.46
C GLU A 164 -1.54 14.22 1.91
N ASN A 165 -0.94 15.22 2.60
CA ASN A 165 0.40 15.11 3.15
C ASN A 165 0.53 14.05 4.24
N LEU A 166 -0.58 13.69 4.88
CA LEU A 166 -0.64 12.70 5.96
C LEU A 166 -1.14 11.33 5.47
N SER A 167 -1.67 11.27 4.26
CA SER A 167 -2.34 10.07 3.72
C SER A 167 -1.46 8.83 3.78
N VAL A 168 -0.18 8.95 3.43
CA VAL A 168 0.78 7.84 3.44
C VAL A 168 0.90 7.19 4.83
N PHE A 169 0.84 8.00 5.90
CA PHE A 169 0.94 7.50 7.28
C PHE A 169 -0.35 6.80 7.71
N PHE A 170 -1.50 7.36 7.35
CA PHE A 170 -2.80 6.75 7.65
C PHE A 170 -2.98 5.43 6.90
N PHE A 171 -2.61 5.37 5.62
CA PHE A 171 -2.69 4.13 4.84
C PHE A 171 -1.75 3.06 5.38
N TRP A 172 -0.51 3.43 5.73
CA TRP A 172 0.41 2.49 6.33
C TRP A 172 -0.15 1.89 7.63
N HIS A 173 -0.77 2.71 8.48
CA HIS A 173 -1.41 2.24 9.71
C HIS A 173 -2.60 1.33 9.43
N ILE A 174 -3.52 1.73 8.55
CA ILE A 174 -4.72 0.94 8.23
C ILE A 174 -4.34 -0.43 7.64
N GLN A 175 -3.41 -0.49 6.72
CA GLN A 175 -2.97 -1.75 6.13
C GLN A 175 -2.29 -2.66 7.16
N THR A 176 -1.49 -2.10 8.06
CA THR A 176 -0.88 -2.85 9.17
C THR A 176 -1.93 -3.40 10.14
N LEU A 177 -2.92 -2.57 10.52
CA LEU A 177 -4.05 -3.03 11.36
C LEU A 177 -4.85 -4.13 10.68
N LEU A 178 -5.05 -4.05 9.37
CA LEU A 178 -5.75 -5.06 8.61
C LEU A 178 -4.98 -6.38 8.62
N ALA A 179 -3.66 -6.34 8.40
CA ALA A 179 -2.80 -7.51 8.49
C ALA A 179 -2.85 -8.17 9.89
N TYR A 180 -2.81 -7.37 10.95
CA TYR A 180 -3.00 -7.87 12.32
C TYR A 180 -4.40 -8.48 12.54
N SER A 181 -5.44 -7.88 11.97
CA SER A 181 -6.80 -8.42 12.05
C SER A 181 -6.91 -9.77 11.36
N LEU A 182 -6.37 -9.89 10.15
CA LEU A 182 -6.33 -11.17 9.41
C LEU A 182 -5.54 -12.23 10.18
N MET A 183 -4.39 -11.83 10.73
CA MET A 183 -3.55 -12.72 11.53
C MET A 183 -4.24 -13.20 12.80
N SER A 184 -4.92 -12.32 13.54
CA SER A 184 -5.61 -12.65 14.79
C SER A 184 -6.85 -13.52 14.60
N ARG A 185 -7.45 -13.48 13.40
CA ARG A 185 -8.57 -14.32 13.01
C ARG A 185 -8.15 -15.63 12.33
N GLU A 186 -6.84 -15.89 12.29
CA GLU A 186 -6.28 -17.06 11.61
C GLU A 186 -6.77 -17.19 10.15
N ALA A 187 -6.70 -16.06 9.43
CA ALA A 187 -7.21 -15.95 8.07
C ALA A 187 -6.76 -17.13 7.20
N THR A 188 -7.72 -17.76 6.58
CA THR A 188 -7.49 -18.90 5.67
C THR A 188 -6.92 -18.40 4.34
N LEU A 189 -6.05 -19.19 3.73
CA LEU A 189 -5.58 -18.99 2.37
C LEU A 189 -6.00 -20.17 1.50
N VAL A 190 -6.76 -19.87 0.44
CA VAL A 190 -7.26 -20.87 -0.50
C VAL A 190 -6.66 -20.62 -1.87
N LEU A 191 -6.12 -21.65 -2.51
CA LEU A 191 -5.66 -21.60 -3.89
C LEU A 191 -6.80 -22.06 -4.80
N LEU A 192 -7.20 -21.21 -5.72
CA LEU A 192 -8.11 -21.55 -6.81
C LEU A 192 -7.30 -22.01 -8.02
N ASN A 193 -7.55 -23.22 -8.51
CA ASN A 193 -7.00 -23.72 -9.76
C ASN A 193 -8.03 -23.55 -10.87
N ASN A 194 -7.66 -22.91 -11.92
CA ASN A 194 -8.46 -22.73 -13.11
C ASN A 194 -7.97 -23.66 -14.23
N ASN A 195 -8.66 -24.78 -14.39
CA ASN A 195 -8.43 -25.75 -15.47
C ASN A 195 -9.41 -25.55 -16.63
N THR A 196 -10.12 -24.42 -16.68
CA THR A 196 -11.11 -24.10 -17.72
C THR A 196 -10.46 -23.43 -18.93
N ALA A 197 -11.21 -23.27 -20.01
CA ALA A 197 -10.74 -22.54 -21.18
C ALA A 197 -10.73 -21.01 -21.01
N ILE A 198 -11.31 -20.47 -19.93
CA ILE A 198 -11.43 -19.05 -19.67
C ILE A 198 -10.37 -18.65 -18.64
N PRO A 199 -9.34 -17.84 -19.00
CA PRO A 199 -8.33 -17.43 -18.04
C PRO A 199 -8.89 -16.47 -16.98
N PHE A 200 -8.26 -16.42 -15.80
CA PHE A 200 -8.42 -15.31 -14.89
C PHE A 200 -7.83 -14.03 -15.50
N ILE A 201 -8.52 -12.92 -15.26
CA ILE A 201 -8.02 -11.57 -15.60
C ILE A 201 -7.62 -10.83 -14.33
N THR A 202 -6.84 -9.77 -14.48
CA THR A 202 -6.52 -8.82 -13.43
C THR A 202 -6.80 -7.39 -13.89
N SER A 203 -6.49 -6.39 -13.05
CA SER A 203 -6.75 -4.98 -13.36
C SER A 203 -5.73 -4.07 -12.67
N ASP A 204 -5.92 -2.75 -12.83
CA ASP A 204 -5.24 -1.73 -12.03
C ASP A 204 -5.58 -1.80 -10.53
N GLN A 205 -6.58 -2.59 -10.14
CA GLN A 205 -6.83 -3.04 -8.78
C GLN A 205 -6.72 -4.58 -8.71
N PRO A 206 -5.51 -5.14 -8.58
CA PRO A 206 -5.28 -6.58 -8.70
C PRO A 206 -5.85 -7.39 -7.54
N ILE A 207 -6.01 -6.78 -6.36
CA ILE A 207 -6.64 -7.41 -5.19
C ILE A 207 -7.97 -6.72 -4.95
N ILE A 208 -9.03 -7.50 -4.80
CA ILE A 208 -10.37 -6.99 -4.53
C ILE A 208 -10.96 -7.62 -3.28
N ASN A 209 -11.87 -6.91 -2.61
CA ASN A 209 -12.71 -7.50 -1.58
C ASN A 209 -14.01 -7.98 -2.21
N LEU A 210 -14.25 -9.28 -2.23
CA LEU A 210 -15.47 -9.88 -2.82
C LEU A 210 -16.77 -9.46 -2.11
N LYS A 211 -16.69 -8.88 -0.91
CA LYS A 211 -17.82 -8.36 -0.13
C LYS A 211 -18.00 -6.84 -0.26
N CYS A 212 -17.17 -6.19 -1.06
CA CYS A 212 -17.32 -4.76 -1.33
C CYS A 212 -18.34 -4.53 -2.45
N ASP A 213 -19.23 -3.58 -2.24
CA ASP A 213 -20.06 -3.04 -3.32
C ASP A 213 -19.27 -1.94 -4.02
N TYR A 214 -18.74 -2.25 -5.20
CA TYR A 214 -17.93 -1.34 -5.98
C TYR A 214 -18.76 -0.27 -6.71
N ASP A 215 -20.07 -0.44 -6.81
CA ASP A 215 -21.00 0.53 -7.39
C ASP A 215 -21.46 1.58 -6.37
N ASN A 216 -21.20 1.34 -5.06
CA ASN A 216 -21.58 2.24 -3.97
C ASN A 216 -20.40 2.54 -3.04
N ASP A 217 -19.74 3.67 -3.27
CA ASP A 217 -18.59 4.13 -2.46
C ASP A 217 -18.89 4.31 -0.96
N LEU A 218 -20.17 4.47 -0.60
CA LEU A 218 -20.59 4.68 0.77
C LEU A 218 -21.04 3.39 1.48
N ALA A 219 -21.11 2.26 0.75
CA ALA A 219 -21.47 0.98 1.35
C ALA A 219 -20.50 0.61 2.47
N GLU A 220 -21.05 0.16 3.60
CA GLU A 220 -20.26 -0.29 4.73
C GLU A 220 -19.55 -1.61 4.38
N ILE A 221 -18.26 -1.70 4.66
CA ILE A 221 -17.48 -2.93 4.51
C ILE A 221 -17.61 -3.71 5.80
N THR A 222 -18.48 -4.70 5.82
CA THR A 222 -18.77 -5.53 7.01
C THR A 222 -17.87 -6.75 7.10
N GLU A 223 -17.33 -7.19 5.96
CA GLU A 223 -16.53 -8.41 5.84
C GLU A 223 -15.40 -8.22 4.83
N LEU A 224 -14.28 -8.90 5.06
CA LEU A 224 -13.11 -8.87 4.18
C LEU A 224 -12.82 -10.27 3.68
N ILE A 225 -13.07 -10.50 2.38
CA ILE A 225 -12.66 -11.68 1.65
C ILE A 225 -11.88 -11.22 0.43
N PHE A 226 -10.55 -11.32 0.50
CA PHE A 226 -9.72 -10.90 -0.62
C PHE A 226 -9.68 -11.97 -1.69
N TYR A 227 -9.77 -11.52 -2.94
CA TYR A 227 -9.50 -12.29 -4.13
C TYR A 227 -8.33 -11.66 -4.88
N TYR A 228 -7.35 -12.48 -5.24
CA TYR A 228 -6.13 -12.06 -5.94
C TYR A 228 -5.78 -13.04 -7.07
N PRO A 229 -6.05 -12.74 -8.34
CA PRO A 229 -5.57 -13.51 -9.47
C PRO A 229 -4.05 -13.33 -9.61
N ILE A 230 -3.29 -14.41 -9.44
CA ILE A 230 -1.81 -14.40 -9.50
C ILE A 230 -1.28 -14.91 -10.84
N SER A 231 -2.13 -15.59 -11.61
CA SER A 231 -1.84 -16.01 -12.98
C SER A 231 -3.16 -16.29 -13.74
N PRO A 232 -3.13 -16.50 -15.05
CA PRO A 232 -4.32 -16.91 -15.81
C PRO A 232 -5.00 -18.21 -15.30
N THR A 233 -4.23 -19.05 -14.61
CA THR A 233 -4.69 -20.36 -14.13
C THR A 233 -4.77 -20.48 -12.60
N LYS A 234 -4.33 -19.47 -11.85
CA LYS A 234 -4.29 -19.52 -10.38
C LYS A 234 -4.74 -18.20 -9.76
N ALA A 235 -5.51 -18.29 -8.68
CA ALA A 235 -5.87 -17.16 -7.86
C ALA A 235 -5.85 -17.52 -6.37
N LEU A 236 -5.73 -16.53 -5.51
CA LEU A 236 -5.80 -16.68 -4.06
C LEU A 236 -7.12 -16.11 -3.54
N VAL A 237 -7.74 -16.80 -2.58
CA VAL A 237 -8.80 -16.26 -1.74
C VAL A 237 -8.30 -16.25 -0.30
N ILE A 238 -8.37 -15.09 0.36
CA ILE A 238 -7.89 -14.90 1.72
C ILE A 238 -9.07 -14.55 2.62
N ASN A 239 -9.14 -15.24 3.78
CA ASN A 239 -10.21 -15.10 4.76
C ASN A 239 -11.58 -15.58 4.24
N GLY A 240 -11.58 -16.52 3.29
CA GLY A 240 -12.82 -17.17 2.85
C GLY A 240 -13.29 -18.25 3.82
N ASP A 241 -14.58 -18.58 3.78
CA ASP A 241 -15.22 -19.59 4.64
C ASP A 241 -14.90 -21.04 4.24
N ASN A 242 -14.00 -21.23 3.26
CA ASN A 242 -13.71 -22.56 2.74
C ASN A 242 -12.82 -23.37 3.69
N THR A 243 -13.22 -24.58 3.98
CA THR A 243 -12.41 -25.57 4.70
C THR A 243 -11.35 -26.22 3.79
N GLU A 244 -11.58 -26.23 2.49
CA GLU A 244 -10.64 -26.73 1.49
C GLU A 244 -9.58 -25.68 1.19
N ARG A 245 -8.32 -26.11 1.17
CA ARG A 245 -7.17 -25.22 0.91
C ARG A 245 -6.87 -25.05 -0.57
N GLN A 246 -7.39 -25.93 -1.42
CA GLN A 246 -7.18 -25.90 -2.86
C GLN A 246 -8.47 -26.34 -3.55
N ILE A 247 -8.95 -25.58 -4.52
CA ILE A 247 -10.25 -25.76 -5.17
C ILE A 247 -10.08 -25.64 -6.68
N ASP A 248 -10.56 -26.62 -7.43
CA ASP A 248 -10.72 -26.50 -8.88
C ASP A 248 -12.02 -25.75 -9.19
N VAL A 249 -11.91 -24.66 -9.94
CA VAL A 249 -13.04 -23.78 -10.23
C VAL A 249 -13.74 -24.14 -11.54
N SER A 250 -15.05 -23.89 -11.60
CA SER A 250 -15.85 -24.03 -12.82
C SER A 250 -15.73 -22.75 -13.70
N GLU A 251 -16.06 -22.87 -14.99
CA GLU A 251 -16.15 -21.71 -15.88
C GLU A 251 -17.09 -20.62 -15.36
N LYS A 252 -18.19 -21.01 -14.73
CA LYS A 252 -19.14 -20.06 -14.13
C LYS A 252 -18.45 -19.25 -13.04
N ALA A 253 -17.71 -19.89 -12.14
CA ALA A 253 -16.97 -19.22 -11.08
C ALA A 253 -15.88 -18.31 -11.64
N VAL A 254 -15.15 -18.74 -12.68
CA VAL A 254 -14.14 -17.88 -13.35
C VAL A 254 -14.78 -16.63 -13.91
N ARG A 255 -15.95 -16.72 -14.58
CA ARG A 255 -16.68 -15.57 -15.10
C ARG A 255 -17.14 -14.62 -13.99
N GLU A 256 -17.59 -15.15 -12.86
CA GLU A 256 -18.00 -14.35 -11.69
C GLU A 256 -16.80 -13.59 -11.10
N TYR A 257 -15.65 -14.24 -10.92
CA TYR A 257 -14.42 -13.58 -10.47
C TYR A 257 -13.91 -12.53 -11.45
N ASN A 258 -13.89 -12.82 -12.75
CA ASN A 258 -13.49 -11.88 -13.77
C ASN A 258 -14.43 -10.68 -13.81
N SER A 259 -15.73 -10.88 -13.67
CA SER A 259 -16.71 -9.78 -13.57
C SER A 259 -16.49 -8.91 -12.33
N ALA A 260 -16.10 -9.52 -11.19
CA ALA A 260 -15.77 -8.78 -9.97
C ALA A 260 -14.51 -7.92 -10.17
N ILE A 261 -13.46 -8.46 -10.79
CA ILE A 261 -12.24 -7.71 -11.14
C ILE A 261 -12.58 -6.55 -12.08
N ALA A 262 -13.36 -6.78 -13.15
CA ALA A 262 -13.72 -5.74 -14.11
C ALA A 262 -14.51 -4.61 -13.46
N ARG A 263 -15.50 -4.92 -12.61
CA ARG A 263 -16.27 -3.90 -11.86
C ARG A 263 -15.44 -3.10 -10.86
N SER A 264 -14.39 -3.69 -10.31
CA SER A 264 -13.52 -3.01 -9.34
C SER A 264 -12.46 -2.14 -10.02
N SER A 265 -12.20 -2.36 -11.33
CA SER A 265 -11.17 -1.63 -12.06
C SER A 265 -11.59 -0.18 -12.31
N SER A 266 -10.61 0.74 -12.32
CA SER A 266 -10.84 2.14 -12.64
C SER A 266 -10.57 2.47 -14.09
N HIS A 267 -9.49 1.94 -14.64
CA HIS A 267 -9.01 2.34 -15.96
C HIS A 267 -8.56 1.17 -16.82
N LEU A 268 -8.15 0.05 -16.22
CA LEU A 268 -7.43 -0.98 -16.94
C LEU A 268 -7.78 -2.38 -16.45
N ILE A 269 -8.23 -3.23 -17.37
CA ILE A 269 -8.27 -4.69 -17.17
C ILE A 269 -7.16 -5.34 -18.00
N ILE A 270 -6.55 -6.39 -17.46
CA ILE A 270 -5.37 -7.05 -18.01
C ILE A 270 -5.64 -8.55 -18.12
N GLY A 271 -5.29 -9.12 -19.25
CA GLY A 271 -5.38 -10.56 -19.49
C GLY A 271 -4.53 -10.97 -20.69
N ASN A 272 -4.41 -12.25 -20.92
CA ASN A 272 -3.62 -12.81 -22.02
C ASN A 272 -4.41 -13.04 -23.31
N GLU A 273 -5.75 -12.85 -23.29
CA GLU A 273 -6.63 -13.07 -24.45
C GLU A 273 -7.59 -11.90 -24.65
N GLU A 274 -7.42 -11.16 -25.76
CA GLU A 274 -8.23 -10.00 -26.10
C GLU A 274 -9.73 -10.36 -26.20
N GLY A 275 -10.07 -11.51 -26.77
CA GLY A 275 -11.46 -11.95 -26.94
C GLY A 275 -12.18 -12.19 -25.61
N ILE A 276 -11.43 -12.53 -24.55
CA ILE A 276 -11.96 -12.64 -23.19
C ILE A 276 -12.13 -11.26 -22.58
N LEU A 277 -11.12 -10.37 -22.69
CA LEU A 277 -11.20 -9.02 -22.14
C LEU A 277 -12.38 -8.22 -22.71
N ARG A 278 -12.65 -8.34 -24.01
CA ARG A 278 -13.79 -7.67 -24.66
C ARG A 278 -15.15 -8.01 -24.07
N GLN A 279 -15.29 -9.15 -23.36
CA GLN A 279 -16.55 -9.55 -22.70
C GLN A 279 -16.83 -8.76 -21.41
N TYR A 280 -15.84 -8.01 -20.91
CA TYR A 280 -15.89 -7.25 -19.65
C TYR A 280 -15.71 -5.75 -19.84
N ILE A 281 -15.62 -5.27 -21.09
CA ILE A 281 -15.52 -3.84 -21.46
C ILE A 281 -16.90 -3.44 -22.00
N GLU A 282 -17.83 -3.08 -21.12
CA GLU A 282 -19.10 -2.43 -21.47
C GLU A 282 -19.29 -1.16 -20.67
#